data_a3e612cb1b87eb9268fa6ff1c2ddfca3
#
_entry.id   a3e612cb1b87eb9268fa6ff1c2ddfca3
#
_cell.length_a   1.000
_cell.length_b   1.000
_cell.length_c   1.000
_cell.angle_alpha   90.00
_cell.angle_beta   90.00
_cell.angle_gamma   90.00
#
_symmetry.space_group_name_H-M   'P 1'
#
loop_
_entity.id
_entity.type
_entity.pdbx_description
1 polymer ?
#
loop_
_entity_poly.entity_id
_entity_poly.type
_entity_poly.pdbx_seq_one_letter_code
_entity_poly.pdbx_strand_id
1 'polypeptide(L)'
;ANGNSYVGAFKNNLLNGQGTFTYADGSTYVGAFENNVKHGQGTLTWGAETYLAGDAYVGDFRDDRFNGQGTYTYADGSIYVGEFKDSARHGRGTLSWGPKARLAGHKYVGDFRDDKQNGQGRYTYADGSTYTGAFIDDVKSGKGTKIWGAKTSRAGHRYVGMFENNKPNGKGTYTYADGTKYVGFFSDGVKTGRGAKTWGPDTQFAGDKYVGNFKNDRQNGQGIYTYADGSMYAGEFKDDVKTGQGTQTWGTGTELAGYKYVGRFRDGKQNGQGTLSYPDGSTYEGNFTDSVQTGQGAKTWGDGSVLVGHKYVGEFKNNMLNGQGSYTYADGSVYTGSFTDNVKVGQG
;
A
#
# COMPACT_ATOMS: atom_id res chain seq x y z
N ALA A 1 -2.29 -58.35 -29.78
CA ALA A 1 -3.16 -57.63 -28.82
C ALA A 1 -2.36 -56.45 -28.28
N ASN A 2 -2.93 -55.25 -28.28
CA ASN A 2 -2.26 -54.02 -27.82
C ASN A 2 -2.29 -53.84 -26.30
N GLY A 3 -2.66 -54.87 -25.53
CA GLY A 3 -2.71 -54.83 -24.08
C GLY A 3 -3.93 -54.14 -23.45
N ASN A 4 -4.79 -53.54 -24.27
CA ASN A 4 -6.04 -52.93 -23.80
C ASN A 4 -7.13 -54.00 -23.61
N SER A 5 -8.07 -53.75 -22.67
CA SER A 5 -9.23 -54.58 -22.45
C SER A 5 -10.48 -53.71 -22.21
N TYR A 6 -11.64 -54.25 -22.56
CA TYR A 6 -12.93 -53.62 -22.31
C TYR A 6 -13.96 -54.62 -21.80
N VAL A 7 -14.67 -54.19 -20.76
CA VAL A 7 -15.83 -54.95 -20.23
C VAL A 7 -17.01 -53.95 -20.14
N GLY A 8 -18.05 -54.19 -20.94
CA GLY A 8 -19.17 -53.28 -20.98
C GLY A 8 -20.14 -53.50 -22.14
N ALA A 9 -21.01 -52.56 -22.36
CA ALA A 9 -22.05 -52.60 -23.36
C ALA A 9 -21.52 -52.28 -24.78
N PHE A 10 -22.05 -52.97 -25.79
CA PHE A 10 -21.77 -52.75 -27.20
C PHE A 10 -23.07 -52.45 -27.94
N LYS A 11 -23.02 -51.62 -28.99
CA LYS A 11 -24.07 -51.41 -29.98
C LYS A 11 -23.44 -51.32 -31.36
N ASN A 12 -23.88 -52.16 -32.30
CA ASN A 12 -23.33 -52.20 -33.66
C ASN A 12 -21.79 -52.35 -33.69
N ASN A 13 -21.23 -53.22 -32.84
CA ASN A 13 -19.80 -53.47 -32.67
C ASN A 13 -18.98 -52.26 -32.16
N LEU A 14 -19.64 -51.23 -31.69
CA LEU A 14 -18.99 -50.07 -31.06
C LEU A 14 -19.24 -50.08 -29.54
N LEU A 15 -18.26 -49.60 -28.76
CA LEU A 15 -18.45 -49.36 -27.33
C LEU A 15 -19.60 -48.35 -27.18
N ASN A 16 -20.62 -48.72 -26.43
CA ASN A 16 -21.81 -47.88 -26.30
C ASN A 16 -22.54 -48.23 -24.98
N GLY A 17 -22.85 -47.25 -24.17
CA GLY A 17 -23.37 -47.45 -22.80
C GLY A 17 -22.29 -47.53 -21.75
N GLN A 18 -22.59 -48.12 -20.61
CA GLN A 18 -21.64 -48.21 -19.48
C GLN A 18 -20.59 -49.29 -19.70
N GLY A 19 -19.34 -49.01 -19.31
CA GLY A 19 -18.26 -49.98 -19.40
C GLY A 19 -16.98 -49.55 -18.64
N THR A 20 -16.07 -50.50 -18.53
CA THR A 20 -14.72 -50.29 -18.02
C THR A 20 -13.71 -50.57 -19.12
N PHE A 21 -12.88 -49.59 -19.45
CA PHE A 21 -11.78 -49.69 -20.39
C PHE A 21 -10.47 -49.65 -19.62
N THR A 22 -9.65 -50.68 -19.76
CA THR A 22 -8.30 -50.74 -19.13
C THR A 22 -7.25 -50.62 -20.23
N TYR A 23 -6.41 -49.62 -20.12
CA TYR A 23 -5.32 -49.33 -21.05
C TYR A 23 -4.08 -50.19 -20.70
N ALA A 24 -3.22 -50.44 -21.66
CA ALA A 24 -2.00 -51.20 -21.49
C ALA A 24 -1.03 -50.59 -20.47
N ASP A 25 -1.06 -49.26 -20.27
CA ASP A 25 -0.28 -48.49 -19.33
C ASP A 25 -0.82 -48.54 -17.86
N GLY A 26 -1.87 -49.35 -17.62
CA GLY A 26 -2.55 -49.48 -16.35
C GLY A 26 -3.57 -48.41 -16.03
N SER A 27 -3.80 -47.43 -16.96
CA SER A 27 -4.87 -46.46 -16.79
C SER A 27 -6.23 -47.15 -16.93
N THR A 28 -7.26 -46.62 -16.23
CA THR A 28 -8.63 -47.15 -16.33
C THR A 28 -9.63 -46.04 -16.56
N TYR A 29 -10.61 -46.29 -17.43
CA TYR A 29 -11.82 -45.50 -17.54
C TYR A 29 -13.04 -46.32 -17.18
N VAL A 30 -13.86 -45.82 -16.28
CA VAL A 30 -15.16 -46.41 -15.90
C VAL A 30 -16.23 -45.36 -16.16
N GLY A 31 -17.15 -45.65 -17.09
CA GLY A 31 -18.18 -44.66 -17.44
C GLY A 31 -18.93 -44.98 -18.71
N ALA A 32 -19.64 -43.97 -19.20
CA ALA A 32 -20.42 -44.07 -20.42
C ALA A 32 -19.55 -43.93 -21.67
N PHE A 33 -19.89 -44.68 -22.70
CA PHE A 33 -19.35 -44.62 -24.06
C PHE A 33 -20.45 -44.32 -25.05
N GLU A 34 -20.15 -43.57 -26.07
CA GLU A 34 -20.97 -43.38 -27.28
C GLU A 34 -20.08 -43.54 -28.51
N ASN A 35 -20.39 -44.55 -29.35
CA ASN A 35 -19.68 -44.80 -30.60
C ASN A 35 -18.14 -44.87 -30.44
N ASN A 36 -17.62 -45.64 -29.46
CA ASN A 36 -16.23 -45.84 -29.09
C ASN A 36 -15.56 -44.67 -28.40
N VAL A 37 -16.20 -43.54 -28.10
CA VAL A 37 -15.63 -42.41 -27.38
C VAL A 37 -16.22 -42.29 -25.99
N LYS A 38 -15.43 -41.80 -25.01
CA LYS A 38 -15.92 -41.48 -23.68
C LYS A 38 -16.94 -40.34 -23.77
N HIS A 39 -18.11 -40.55 -23.19
CA HIS A 39 -19.20 -39.60 -23.18
C HIS A 39 -19.99 -39.65 -21.89
N GLY A 40 -20.64 -38.53 -21.48
CA GLY A 40 -21.38 -38.47 -20.20
C GLY A 40 -20.49 -38.59 -18.97
N GLN A 41 -21.03 -39.14 -17.88
CA GLN A 41 -20.32 -39.27 -16.63
C GLN A 41 -19.32 -40.45 -16.64
N GLY A 42 -18.11 -40.20 -16.10
CA GLY A 42 -17.10 -41.24 -15.98
C GLY A 42 -15.98 -40.88 -14.99
N THR A 43 -15.19 -41.90 -14.71
CA THR A 43 -13.96 -41.82 -13.89
C THR A 43 -12.79 -42.28 -14.73
N LEU A 44 -11.76 -41.46 -14.88
CA LEU A 44 -10.47 -41.81 -15.48
C LEU A 44 -9.39 -41.77 -14.41
N THR A 45 -8.65 -42.87 -14.26
CA THR A 45 -7.44 -42.92 -13.38
C THR A 45 -6.23 -43.27 -14.24
N TRP A 46 -5.12 -42.59 -14.01
CA TRP A 46 -3.88 -42.84 -14.75
C TRP A 46 -3.03 -43.90 -14.09
N GLY A 47 -2.57 -44.84 -14.89
CA GLY A 47 -1.74 -45.96 -14.46
C GLY A 47 -0.33 -45.53 -14.08
N ALA A 48 0.35 -46.44 -13.34
CA ALA A 48 1.68 -46.16 -12.80
C ALA A 48 2.78 -45.94 -13.87
N GLU A 49 2.54 -46.40 -15.08
CA GLU A 49 3.49 -46.25 -16.21
C GLU A 49 3.31 -44.94 -16.99
N THR A 50 2.37 -44.08 -16.58
CA THR A 50 2.13 -42.78 -17.23
C THR A 50 2.84 -41.64 -16.53
N TYR A 51 3.10 -40.54 -17.22
CA TYR A 51 3.62 -39.30 -16.61
C TYR A 51 2.60 -38.61 -15.66
N LEU A 52 1.31 -39.02 -15.71
CA LEU A 52 0.23 -38.58 -14.83
C LEU A 52 -0.10 -39.64 -13.74
N ALA A 53 0.82 -40.57 -13.48
CA ALA A 53 0.60 -41.63 -12.50
C ALA A 53 0.12 -41.06 -11.15
N GLY A 54 -1.04 -41.54 -10.67
CA GLY A 54 -1.68 -41.10 -9.45
C GLY A 54 -2.67 -39.94 -9.63
N ASP A 55 -2.82 -39.41 -10.83
CA ASP A 55 -3.90 -38.45 -11.14
C ASP A 55 -5.23 -39.22 -11.34
N ALA A 56 -6.35 -38.52 -11.10
CA ALA A 56 -7.69 -39.03 -11.36
C ALA A 56 -8.62 -37.88 -11.77
N TYR A 57 -9.54 -38.20 -12.68
CA TYR A 57 -10.64 -37.31 -13.04
C TYR A 57 -11.98 -38.01 -12.86
N VAL A 58 -12.94 -37.33 -12.25
CA VAL A 58 -14.34 -37.77 -12.13
C VAL A 58 -15.22 -36.63 -12.61
N GLY A 59 -16.04 -36.88 -13.64
CA GLY A 59 -16.92 -35.84 -14.17
C GLY A 59 -17.44 -36.13 -15.55
N ASP A 60 -17.88 -35.07 -16.23
CA ASP A 60 -18.46 -35.12 -17.55
C ASP A 60 -17.40 -35.28 -18.65
N PHE A 61 -17.69 -36.17 -19.60
CA PHE A 61 -16.90 -36.39 -20.80
C PHE A 61 -17.74 -36.07 -22.03
N ARG A 62 -17.11 -35.50 -23.05
CA ARG A 62 -17.66 -35.38 -24.41
C ARG A 62 -16.52 -35.57 -25.41
N ASP A 63 -16.71 -36.55 -26.31
CA ASP A 63 -15.76 -36.86 -27.37
C ASP A 63 -14.33 -37.08 -26.82
N ASP A 64 -14.22 -37.98 -25.82
CA ASP A 64 -12.99 -38.34 -25.11
C ASP A 64 -12.36 -37.22 -24.24
N ARG A 65 -12.95 -36.01 -24.19
CA ARG A 65 -12.43 -34.87 -23.45
C ARG A 65 -13.23 -34.59 -22.18
N PHE A 66 -12.58 -34.06 -21.15
CA PHE A 66 -13.28 -33.47 -20.01
C PHE A 66 -14.10 -32.28 -20.48
N ASN A 67 -15.39 -32.25 -20.16
CA ASN A 67 -16.30 -31.21 -20.66
C ASN A 67 -17.52 -31.13 -19.73
N GLY A 68 -17.79 -29.96 -19.13
CA GLY A 68 -18.81 -29.81 -18.10
C GLY A 68 -18.22 -29.81 -16.69
N GLN A 69 -18.96 -30.33 -15.71
CA GLN A 69 -18.53 -30.35 -14.33
C GLN A 69 -17.63 -31.57 -14.04
N GLY A 70 -16.58 -31.32 -13.24
CA GLY A 70 -15.69 -32.42 -12.84
C GLY A 70 -14.78 -32.09 -11.66
N THR A 71 -14.18 -33.16 -11.14
CA THR A 71 -13.14 -33.13 -10.13
C THR A 71 -11.88 -33.75 -10.69
N TYR A 72 -10.79 -32.99 -10.72
CA TYR A 72 -9.45 -33.50 -11.05
C TYR A 72 -8.60 -33.54 -9.79
N THR A 73 -8.14 -34.72 -9.43
CA THR A 73 -7.23 -34.96 -8.32
C THR A 73 -5.84 -35.24 -8.87
N TYR A 74 -4.87 -34.43 -8.49
CA TYR A 74 -3.47 -34.55 -8.88
C TYR A 74 -2.70 -35.46 -7.93
N ALA A 75 -1.67 -36.11 -8.40
CA ALA A 75 -0.80 -37.00 -7.62
C ALA A 75 -0.09 -36.29 -6.44
N ASP A 76 0.08 -34.96 -6.50
CA ASP A 76 0.62 -34.14 -5.43
C ASP A 76 -0.41 -33.81 -4.33
N GLY A 77 -1.64 -34.33 -4.46
CA GLY A 77 -2.77 -34.10 -3.56
C GLY A 77 -3.53 -32.81 -3.83
N SER A 78 -3.19 -32.06 -4.89
CA SER A 78 -3.99 -30.91 -5.33
C SER A 78 -5.34 -31.39 -5.91
N ILE A 79 -6.37 -30.57 -5.76
CA ILE A 79 -7.72 -30.89 -6.24
C ILE A 79 -8.30 -29.66 -6.95
N TYR A 80 -8.77 -29.86 -8.17
CA TYR A 80 -9.63 -28.92 -8.86
C TYR A 80 -11.07 -29.46 -8.92
N VAL A 81 -12.03 -28.61 -8.55
CA VAL A 81 -13.46 -28.88 -8.69
C VAL A 81 -14.09 -27.73 -9.47
N GLY A 82 -14.69 -28.01 -10.60
CA GLY A 82 -15.28 -26.95 -11.41
C GLY A 82 -15.57 -27.38 -12.85
N GLU A 83 -15.74 -26.36 -13.68
CA GLU A 83 -16.03 -26.53 -15.09
C GLU A 83 -14.78 -26.86 -15.91
N PHE A 84 -14.97 -27.74 -16.89
CA PHE A 84 -13.97 -28.07 -17.91
C PHE A 84 -14.55 -27.81 -19.30
N LYS A 85 -13.69 -27.40 -20.22
CA LYS A 85 -13.95 -27.29 -21.64
C LYS A 85 -12.75 -27.83 -22.40
N ASP A 86 -12.99 -28.84 -23.25
CA ASP A 86 -11.96 -29.47 -24.09
C ASP A 86 -10.73 -29.91 -23.28
N SER A 87 -10.93 -30.50 -22.08
CA SER A 87 -9.95 -30.95 -21.10
C SER A 87 -9.19 -29.86 -20.38
N ALA A 88 -9.45 -28.57 -20.60
CA ALA A 88 -8.90 -27.46 -19.87
C ALA A 88 -9.87 -26.97 -18.78
N ARG A 89 -9.36 -26.53 -17.62
CA ARG A 89 -10.16 -25.84 -16.59
C ARG A 89 -10.73 -24.56 -17.21
N HIS A 90 -12.04 -24.41 -17.08
CA HIS A 90 -12.78 -23.30 -17.67
C HIS A 90 -13.91 -22.87 -16.73
N GLY A 91 -14.55 -21.69 -16.96
CA GLY A 91 -15.67 -21.26 -16.15
C GLY A 91 -15.33 -21.14 -14.67
N ARG A 92 -16.28 -21.44 -13.79
CA ARG A 92 -16.07 -21.35 -12.33
C ARG A 92 -15.50 -22.62 -11.75
N GLY A 93 -14.51 -22.44 -10.85
CA GLY A 93 -13.90 -23.58 -10.17
C GLY A 93 -13.18 -23.23 -8.88
N THR A 94 -12.79 -24.28 -8.18
CA THR A 94 -11.95 -24.24 -6.97
C THR A 94 -10.72 -25.09 -7.19
N LEU A 95 -9.54 -24.49 -7.04
CA LEU A 95 -8.25 -25.20 -7.00
C LEU A 95 -7.67 -25.11 -5.60
N SER A 96 -7.45 -26.27 -4.96
CA SER A 96 -6.78 -26.39 -3.68
C SER A 96 -5.46 -27.11 -3.89
N TRP A 97 -4.34 -26.51 -3.52
CA TRP A 97 -3.01 -27.13 -3.67
C TRP A 97 -2.74 -28.11 -2.52
N GLY A 98 -2.40 -29.31 -2.89
CA GLY A 98 -2.15 -30.45 -2.00
C GLY A 98 -0.84 -30.31 -1.21
N PRO A 99 -0.64 -31.21 -0.24
CA PRO A 99 0.51 -31.15 0.69
C PRO A 99 1.87 -31.37 0.01
N LYS A 100 1.90 -32.00 -1.16
CA LYS A 100 3.13 -32.24 -1.94
C LYS A 100 3.33 -31.20 -3.04
N ALA A 101 2.37 -30.29 -3.25
CA ALA A 101 2.47 -29.25 -4.25
C ALA A 101 3.45 -28.14 -3.82
N ARG A 102 4.08 -27.47 -4.79
CA ARG A 102 4.94 -26.29 -4.54
C ARG A 102 4.21 -25.18 -3.78
N LEU A 103 2.89 -25.05 -3.99
CA LEU A 103 2.03 -24.06 -3.35
C LEU A 103 1.13 -24.71 -2.29
N ALA A 104 1.64 -25.69 -1.56
CA ALA A 104 0.88 -26.42 -0.54
C ALA A 104 0.13 -25.47 0.41
N GLY A 105 -1.16 -25.78 0.66
CA GLY A 105 -2.03 -25.00 1.52
C GLY A 105 -2.61 -23.72 0.89
N HIS A 106 -2.30 -23.44 -0.39
CA HIS A 106 -2.98 -22.36 -1.13
C HIS A 106 -4.35 -22.85 -1.66
N LYS A 107 -5.24 -21.89 -1.92
CA LYS A 107 -6.54 -22.13 -2.52
C LYS A 107 -6.94 -20.97 -3.43
N TYR A 108 -7.49 -21.29 -4.60
CA TYR A 108 -8.15 -20.33 -5.46
C TYR A 108 -9.61 -20.73 -5.68
N VAL A 109 -10.51 -19.76 -5.61
CA VAL A 109 -11.93 -19.91 -5.94
C VAL A 109 -12.29 -18.76 -6.89
N GLY A 110 -12.68 -19.08 -8.11
CA GLY A 110 -12.97 -18.04 -9.10
C GLY A 110 -13.07 -18.57 -10.51
N ASP A 111 -12.93 -17.66 -11.46
CA ASP A 111 -13.08 -17.94 -12.88
C ASP A 111 -11.76 -18.46 -13.46
N PHE A 112 -11.87 -19.43 -14.36
CA PHE A 112 -10.79 -20.03 -15.13
C PHE A 112 -11.05 -19.88 -16.64
N ARG A 113 -9.99 -19.75 -17.41
CA ARG A 113 -10.00 -19.83 -18.86
C ARG A 113 -8.71 -20.49 -19.32
N ASP A 114 -8.86 -21.60 -20.06
CA ASP A 114 -7.76 -22.33 -20.66
C ASP A 114 -6.64 -22.63 -19.64
N ASP A 115 -7.04 -23.30 -18.53
CA ASP A 115 -6.21 -23.70 -17.38
C ASP A 115 -5.68 -22.57 -16.50
N LYS A 116 -5.93 -21.30 -16.82
CA LYS A 116 -5.43 -20.14 -16.06
C LYS A 116 -6.55 -19.47 -15.25
N GLN A 117 -6.18 -18.92 -14.09
CA GLN A 117 -7.04 -18.01 -13.35
C GLN A 117 -7.31 -16.77 -14.21
N ASN A 118 -8.57 -16.49 -14.51
CA ASN A 118 -8.93 -15.40 -15.41
C ASN A 118 -10.35 -14.91 -15.09
N GLY A 119 -10.53 -13.61 -14.86
CA GLY A 119 -11.79 -13.06 -14.38
C GLY A 119 -11.75 -12.75 -12.89
N GLN A 120 -12.85 -12.93 -12.18
CA GLN A 120 -12.95 -12.63 -10.74
C GLN A 120 -12.62 -13.85 -9.89
N GLY A 121 -11.87 -13.64 -8.82
CA GLY A 121 -11.54 -14.73 -7.92
C GLY A 121 -11.03 -14.31 -6.57
N ARG A 122 -10.99 -15.30 -5.66
CA ARG A 122 -10.37 -15.21 -4.34
C ARG A 122 -9.22 -16.19 -4.24
N TYR A 123 -8.03 -15.66 -4.00
CA TYR A 123 -6.84 -16.44 -3.73
C TYR A 123 -6.53 -16.39 -2.24
N THR A 124 -6.41 -17.53 -1.60
CA THR A 124 -6.01 -17.69 -0.19
C THR A 124 -4.63 -18.33 -0.15
N TYR A 125 -3.72 -17.70 0.54
CA TYR A 125 -2.35 -18.18 0.72
C TYR A 125 -2.23 -19.05 1.97
N ALA A 126 -1.24 -19.91 2.02
CA ALA A 126 -0.95 -20.76 3.18
C ALA A 126 -0.65 -19.95 4.47
N ASP A 127 -0.17 -18.71 4.35
CA ASP A 127 0.09 -17.79 5.46
C ASP A 127 -1.19 -17.11 6.00
N GLY A 128 -2.35 -17.44 5.44
CA GLY A 128 -3.65 -16.83 5.77
C GLY A 128 -3.94 -15.52 5.06
N SER A 129 -3.01 -15.01 4.24
CA SER A 129 -3.30 -13.84 3.40
C SER A 129 -4.37 -14.16 2.38
N THR A 130 -5.12 -13.13 1.95
CA THR A 130 -6.11 -13.28 0.88
C THR A 130 -5.99 -12.17 -0.15
N TYR A 131 -6.26 -12.51 -1.40
CA TYR A 131 -6.54 -11.55 -2.44
C TYR A 131 -7.91 -11.83 -3.03
N THR A 132 -8.75 -10.81 -3.22
CA THR A 132 -10.04 -10.90 -3.91
C THR A 132 -10.08 -9.81 -4.96
N GLY A 133 -10.27 -10.19 -6.22
CA GLY A 133 -10.27 -9.24 -7.34
C GLY A 133 -10.07 -9.91 -8.68
N ALA A 134 -9.71 -9.11 -9.68
CA ALA A 134 -9.52 -9.58 -11.04
C ALA A 134 -8.17 -10.28 -11.24
N PHE A 135 -8.18 -11.27 -12.12
CA PHE A 135 -7.03 -11.99 -12.64
C PHE A 135 -7.04 -11.95 -14.16
N ILE A 136 -5.88 -11.88 -14.76
CA ILE A 136 -5.63 -12.08 -16.18
C ILE A 136 -4.45 -13.06 -16.28
N ASP A 137 -4.70 -14.25 -16.83
CA ASP A 137 -3.71 -15.29 -17.05
C ASP A 137 -2.80 -15.53 -15.83
N ASP A 138 -3.41 -15.88 -14.66
CA ASP A 138 -2.79 -16.11 -13.36
C ASP A 138 -2.18 -14.86 -12.69
N VAL A 139 -2.28 -13.68 -13.30
CA VAL A 139 -1.73 -12.42 -12.79
C VAL A 139 -2.84 -11.56 -12.19
N LYS A 140 -2.66 -11.08 -10.95
CA LYS A 140 -3.57 -10.12 -10.33
C LYS A 140 -3.52 -8.80 -11.10
N SER A 141 -4.69 -8.35 -11.54
CA SER A 141 -4.85 -7.16 -12.38
C SER A 141 -6.14 -6.41 -12.03
N GLY A 142 -6.22 -5.10 -12.38
CA GLY A 142 -7.42 -4.32 -12.13
C GLY A 142 -7.74 -4.11 -10.65
N LYS A 143 -9.01 -3.91 -10.31
CA LYS A 143 -9.44 -3.67 -8.92
C LYS A 143 -9.35 -4.92 -8.07
N GLY A 144 -8.82 -4.77 -6.86
CA GLY A 144 -8.73 -5.88 -5.91
C GLY A 144 -8.53 -5.43 -4.47
N THR A 145 -8.69 -6.39 -3.57
CA THR A 145 -8.41 -6.26 -2.13
C THR A 145 -7.41 -7.32 -1.72
N LYS A 146 -6.31 -6.92 -1.09
CA LYS A 146 -5.39 -7.81 -0.41
C LYS A 146 -5.46 -7.59 1.09
N ILE A 147 -5.54 -8.67 1.85
CA ILE A 147 -5.44 -8.69 3.31
C ILE A 147 -4.28 -9.60 3.67
N TRP A 148 -3.38 -9.14 4.52
CA TRP A 148 -2.24 -9.93 4.97
C TRP A 148 -2.64 -10.79 6.17
N GLY A 149 -2.31 -12.07 6.10
CA GLY A 149 -2.63 -13.08 7.10
C GLY A 149 -1.80 -12.96 8.38
N ALA A 150 -2.29 -13.59 9.44
CA ALA A 150 -1.69 -13.54 10.78
C ALA A 150 -0.25 -14.09 10.85
N LYS A 151 0.15 -14.92 9.89
CA LYS A 151 1.50 -15.50 9.82
C LYS A 151 2.51 -14.64 9.06
N THR A 152 2.14 -13.41 8.68
CA THR A 152 3.02 -12.49 7.95
C THR A 152 3.52 -11.36 8.84
N SER A 153 4.64 -10.74 8.48
CA SER A 153 5.13 -9.52 9.13
C SER A 153 4.20 -8.30 8.95
N ARG A 154 3.19 -8.42 8.08
CA ARG A 154 2.18 -7.40 7.82
C ARG A 154 0.78 -7.86 8.28
N ALA A 155 0.70 -8.73 9.27
CA ALA A 155 -0.57 -9.20 9.82
C ALA A 155 -1.52 -8.03 10.12
N GLY A 156 -2.78 -8.15 9.68
CA GLY A 156 -3.78 -7.09 9.87
C GLY A 156 -3.73 -5.94 8.84
N HIS A 157 -2.70 -5.86 8.00
CA HIS A 157 -2.68 -4.86 6.93
C HIS A 157 -3.70 -5.21 5.83
N ARG A 158 -4.21 -4.15 5.18
CA ARG A 158 -5.18 -4.26 4.09
C ARG A 158 -4.86 -3.25 2.98
N TYR A 159 -4.90 -3.71 1.73
CA TYR A 159 -4.86 -2.83 0.56
C TYR A 159 -6.13 -3.02 -0.27
N VAL A 160 -6.72 -1.91 -0.72
CA VAL A 160 -7.84 -1.86 -1.66
C VAL A 160 -7.49 -0.89 -2.76
N GLY A 161 -7.45 -1.35 -3.98
CA GLY A 161 -7.06 -0.49 -5.09
C GLY A 161 -6.78 -1.26 -6.37
N MET A 162 -6.06 -0.60 -7.25
CA MET A 162 -5.65 -1.17 -8.52
C MET A 162 -4.41 -2.05 -8.36
N PHE A 163 -4.37 -3.13 -9.12
CA PHE A 163 -3.25 -4.06 -9.24
C PHE A 163 -2.81 -4.13 -10.70
N GLU A 164 -1.52 -4.27 -10.88
CA GLU A 164 -0.86 -4.57 -12.13
C GLU A 164 0.34 -5.48 -11.84
N ASN A 165 0.51 -6.55 -12.63
CA ASN A 165 1.61 -7.50 -12.46
C ASN A 165 1.75 -8.00 -11.01
N ASN A 166 0.63 -8.38 -10.36
CA ASN A 166 0.56 -8.86 -8.97
C ASN A 166 0.86 -7.81 -7.88
N LYS A 167 1.15 -6.55 -8.23
CA LYS A 167 1.51 -5.47 -7.29
C LYS A 167 0.45 -4.38 -7.25
N PRO A 168 0.27 -3.68 -6.11
CA PRO A 168 -0.46 -2.42 -6.07
C PRO A 168 0.09 -1.45 -7.10
N ASN A 169 -0.77 -0.93 -7.98
CA ASN A 169 -0.40 0.05 -9.01
C ASN A 169 -1.59 0.96 -9.30
N GLY A 170 -1.37 2.28 -9.47
CA GLY A 170 -2.44 3.27 -9.60
C GLY A 170 -3.04 3.67 -8.25
N LYS A 171 -4.30 4.12 -8.24
CA LYS A 171 -4.98 4.61 -7.02
C LYS A 171 -5.35 3.47 -6.08
N GLY A 172 -5.13 3.69 -4.79
CA GLY A 172 -5.51 2.72 -3.75
C GLY A 172 -5.51 3.29 -2.34
N THR A 173 -6.03 2.48 -1.44
CA THR A 173 -6.04 2.71 0.01
C THR A 173 -5.26 1.59 0.69
N TYR A 174 -4.26 1.95 1.47
CA TYR A 174 -3.52 1.03 2.33
C TYR A 174 -3.83 1.33 3.79
N THR A 175 -4.32 0.35 4.50
CA THR A 175 -4.60 0.42 5.95
C THR A 175 -3.63 -0.49 6.67
N TYR A 176 -2.93 0.04 7.64
CA TYR A 176 -1.99 -0.66 8.51
C TYR A 176 -2.73 -1.27 9.71
N ALA A 177 -2.10 -2.21 10.40
CA ALA A 177 -2.67 -2.85 11.59
C ALA A 177 -2.89 -1.86 12.75
N ASP A 178 -2.05 -0.83 12.86
CA ASP A 178 -2.11 0.25 13.85
C ASP A 178 -3.19 1.32 13.54
N GLY A 179 -4.04 1.07 12.54
CA GLY A 179 -5.08 2.00 12.10
C GLY A 179 -4.59 3.12 11.18
N THR A 180 -3.28 3.25 10.95
CA THR A 180 -2.74 4.20 9.97
C THR A 180 -3.31 3.93 8.58
N LYS A 181 -3.70 4.99 7.86
CA LYS A 181 -4.29 4.90 6.54
C LYS A 181 -3.56 5.79 5.54
N TYR A 182 -3.24 5.24 4.38
CA TYR A 182 -2.77 5.98 3.23
C TYR A 182 -3.79 5.85 2.09
N VAL A 183 -4.13 6.97 1.46
CA VAL A 183 -4.98 7.05 0.26
C VAL A 183 -4.20 7.82 -0.80
N GLY A 184 -3.88 7.18 -1.91
CA GLY A 184 -3.06 7.84 -2.94
C GLY A 184 -2.65 6.91 -4.06
N PHE A 185 -1.58 7.29 -4.73
CA PHE A 185 -1.03 6.53 -5.85
C PHE A 185 0.06 5.56 -5.41
N PHE A 186 0.12 4.44 -6.11
CA PHE A 186 1.14 3.41 -6.00
C PHE A 186 1.76 3.14 -7.38
N SER A 187 3.03 2.83 -7.39
CA SER A 187 3.75 2.26 -8.52
C SER A 187 4.54 1.07 -8.02
N ASP A 188 4.33 -0.11 -8.62
CA ASP A 188 5.00 -1.36 -8.21
C ASP A 188 4.93 -1.68 -6.70
N GLY A 189 3.84 -1.30 -6.04
CA GLY A 189 3.62 -1.50 -4.61
C GLY A 189 4.19 -0.42 -3.71
N VAL A 190 4.82 0.61 -4.25
CA VAL A 190 5.45 1.73 -3.54
C VAL A 190 4.59 2.98 -3.64
N LYS A 191 4.38 3.71 -2.53
CA LYS A 191 3.64 4.98 -2.53
C LYS A 191 4.40 6.03 -3.33
N THR A 192 3.68 6.72 -4.24
CA THR A 192 4.23 7.73 -5.12
C THR A 192 3.19 8.80 -5.44
N GLY A 193 3.62 9.94 -6.03
CA GLY A 193 2.72 11.01 -6.44
C GLY A 193 1.92 11.58 -5.27
N ARG A 194 0.75 12.17 -5.56
CA ARG A 194 -0.08 12.81 -4.54
C ARG A 194 -0.87 11.80 -3.71
N GLY A 195 -0.85 11.99 -2.39
CA GLY A 195 -1.58 11.13 -1.46
C GLY A 195 -1.87 11.82 -0.12
N ALA A 196 -2.68 11.14 0.69
CA ALA A 196 -2.98 11.52 2.07
C ALA A 196 -2.65 10.35 3.00
N LYS A 197 -1.95 10.64 4.09
CA LYS A 197 -1.67 9.70 5.19
C LYS A 197 -2.29 10.26 6.47
N THR A 198 -3.00 9.42 7.20
CA THR A 198 -3.50 9.71 8.55
C THR A 198 -2.95 8.65 9.47
N TRP A 199 -2.32 9.05 10.55
CA TRP A 199 -1.76 8.10 11.51
C TRP A 199 -2.86 7.56 12.44
N GLY A 200 -2.80 6.27 12.69
CA GLY A 200 -3.76 5.54 13.51
C GLY A 200 -3.59 5.80 15.01
N PRO A 201 -4.61 5.42 15.80
CA PRO A 201 -4.63 5.68 17.25
C PRO A 201 -3.52 4.96 18.02
N ASP A 202 -3.01 3.86 17.48
CA ASP A 202 -1.97 3.04 18.14
C ASP A 202 -0.55 3.47 17.77
N THR A 203 -0.39 4.70 17.27
CA THR A 203 0.93 5.26 16.91
C THR A 203 1.30 6.45 17.81
N GLN A 204 2.59 6.74 17.94
CA GLN A 204 3.05 7.97 18.60
C GLN A 204 2.64 9.28 17.89
N PHE A 205 2.12 9.18 16.65
CA PHE A 205 1.63 10.28 15.83
C PHE A 205 0.10 10.25 15.69
N ALA A 206 -0.60 9.61 16.64
CA ALA A 206 -2.06 9.46 16.60
C ALA A 206 -2.75 10.81 16.36
N GLY A 207 -3.60 10.87 15.34
CA GLY A 207 -4.31 12.09 14.96
C GLY A 207 -3.59 12.98 13.94
N ASP A 208 -2.30 12.77 13.70
CA ASP A 208 -1.55 13.49 12.67
C ASP A 208 -2.07 13.14 11.27
N LYS A 209 -1.91 14.11 10.36
CA LYS A 209 -2.28 13.96 8.95
C LYS A 209 -1.27 14.63 8.04
N TYR A 210 -0.94 13.96 6.95
CA TYR A 210 -0.17 14.55 5.84
C TYR A 210 -0.95 14.45 4.54
N VAL A 211 -0.97 15.54 3.78
CA VAL A 211 -1.51 15.60 2.43
C VAL A 211 -0.47 16.25 1.52
N GLY A 212 0.06 15.49 0.58
CA GLY A 212 1.15 16.00 -0.27
C GLY A 212 1.69 14.95 -1.20
N ASN A 213 2.90 15.19 -1.69
CA ASN A 213 3.58 14.28 -2.59
C ASN A 213 4.37 13.22 -1.83
N PHE A 214 4.44 12.03 -2.42
CA PHE A 214 5.21 10.89 -1.96
C PHE A 214 6.19 10.43 -3.04
N LYS A 215 7.34 9.96 -2.61
CA LYS A 215 8.34 9.27 -3.44
C LYS A 215 8.97 8.16 -2.61
N ASN A 216 8.99 6.94 -3.15
CA ASN A 216 9.57 5.78 -2.46
C ASN A 216 9.04 5.59 -1.03
N ASP A 217 7.69 5.62 -0.87
CA ASP A 217 6.98 5.51 0.41
C ASP A 217 7.13 6.69 1.37
N ARG A 218 7.96 7.69 1.09
CA ARG A 218 8.26 8.84 1.94
C ARG A 218 7.59 10.11 1.46
N GLN A 219 7.28 11.03 2.38
CA GLN A 219 6.86 12.39 2.05
C GLN A 219 7.99 13.09 1.30
N ASN A 220 7.68 13.66 0.12
CA ASN A 220 8.72 14.24 -0.73
C ASN A 220 8.08 15.29 -1.68
N GLY A 221 8.64 16.50 -1.76
CA GLY A 221 8.06 17.63 -2.48
C GLY A 221 7.04 18.41 -1.64
N GLN A 222 6.10 19.09 -2.26
CA GLN A 222 5.13 19.94 -1.57
C GLN A 222 4.08 19.15 -0.79
N GLY A 223 3.79 19.59 0.44
CA GLY A 223 2.77 18.97 1.28
C GLY A 223 2.35 19.82 2.47
N ILE A 224 1.27 19.38 3.11
CA ILE A 224 0.74 19.93 4.35
C ILE A 224 0.75 18.82 5.40
N TYR A 225 1.42 19.05 6.49
CA TYR A 225 1.40 18.22 7.69
C TYR A 225 0.59 18.93 8.77
N THR A 226 -0.46 18.29 9.25
CA THR A 226 -1.30 18.76 10.36
C THR A 226 -1.05 17.85 11.54
N TYR A 227 -0.64 18.42 12.65
CA TYR A 227 -0.40 17.71 13.92
C TYR A 227 -1.70 17.56 14.70
N ALA A 228 -1.76 16.58 15.58
CA ALA A 228 -2.91 16.34 16.45
C ALA A 228 -3.21 17.51 17.40
N ASP A 229 -2.19 18.31 17.76
CA ASP A 229 -2.30 19.50 18.58
C ASP A 229 -2.85 20.74 17.84
N GLY A 230 -3.20 20.60 16.56
CA GLY A 230 -3.68 21.66 15.69
C GLY A 230 -2.57 22.48 15.00
N SER A 231 -1.31 22.20 15.29
CA SER A 231 -0.18 22.80 14.55
C SER A 231 -0.18 22.36 13.09
N MET A 232 0.38 23.16 12.21
CA MET A 232 0.44 22.85 10.78
C MET A 232 1.78 23.29 10.19
N TYR A 233 2.31 22.47 9.30
CA TYR A 233 3.38 22.85 8.39
C TYR A 233 2.91 22.70 6.94
N ALA A 234 3.10 23.73 6.15
CA ALA A 234 2.84 23.73 4.70
C ALA A 234 4.12 24.14 3.97
N GLY A 235 4.70 23.23 3.19
CA GLY A 235 5.98 23.52 2.52
C GLY A 235 6.60 22.28 1.90
N GLU A 236 7.91 22.36 1.73
CA GLU A 236 8.69 21.29 1.10
C GLU A 236 9.10 20.21 2.09
N PHE A 237 9.10 18.96 1.59
CA PHE A 237 9.58 17.78 2.28
C PHE A 237 10.64 17.08 1.43
N LYS A 238 11.62 16.49 2.07
CA LYS A 238 12.58 15.57 1.48
C LYS A 238 12.75 14.38 2.42
N ASP A 239 12.36 13.19 1.94
CA ASP A 239 12.50 11.92 2.67
C ASP A 239 11.93 11.99 4.11
N ASP A 240 10.68 12.47 4.24
CA ASP A 240 9.91 12.68 5.48
C ASP A 240 10.39 13.88 6.34
N VAL A 241 11.38 14.66 5.90
CA VAL A 241 11.94 15.80 6.65
C VAL A 241 11.51 17.13 6.02
N LYS A 242 11.05 18.10 6.84
CA LYS A 242 10.76 19.47 6.40
C LYS A 242 12.04 20.12 5.86
N THR A 243 11.95 20.74 4.68
CA THR A 243 13.08 21.41 4.03
C THR A 243 12.59 22.58 3.16
N GLY A 244 13.52 23.35 2.57
CA GLY A 244 13.17 24.42 1.63
C GLY A 244 12.28 25.49 2.23
N GLN A 245 11.40 26.07 1.44
CA GLN A 245 10.46 27.11 1.89
C GLN A 245 9.22 26.47 2.52
N GLY A 246 8.74 27.09 3.61
CA GLY A 246 7.55 26.61 4.29
C GLY A 246 6.93 27.61 5.25
N THR A 247 5.70 27.32 5.62
CA THR A 247 4.96 28.04 6.69
C THR A 247 4.66 27.04 7.80
N GLN A 248 4.99 27.39 9.04
CA GLN A 248 4.58 26.66 10.22
C GLN A 248 3.69 27.52 11.10
N THR A 249 2.57 26.99 11.56
CA THR A 249 1.71 27.58 12.58
C THR A 249 1.63 26.64 13.76
N TRP A 250 1.53 27.17 14.97
CA TRP A 250 1.37 26.39 16.19
C TRP A 250 -0.08 26.42 16.64
N GLY A 251 -0.63 25.25 16.89
CA GLY A 251 -2.01 25.07 17.32
C GLY A 251 -2.26 25.46 18.78
N THR A 252 -3.54 25.60 19.13
CA THR A 252 -3.99 25.99 20.47
C THR A 252 -3.63 25.01 21.58
N GLY A 253 -3.25 23.78 21.22
CA GLY A 253 -2.78 22.76 22.16
C GLY A 253 -1.28 22.85 22.52
N THR A 254 -0.58 23.90 22.10
CA THR A 254 0.86 24.07 22.33
C THR A 254 1.19 25.32 23.15
N GLU A 255 2.36 25.35 23.78
CA GLU A 255 2.89 26.55 24.46
C GLU A 255 3.13 27.72 23.49
N LEU A 256 3.32 27.43 22.20
CA LEU A 256 3.54 28.43 21.14
C LEU A 256 2.24 28.72 20.37
N ALA A 257 1.07 28.53 20.99
CA ALA A 257 -0.22 28.81 20.37
C ALA A 257 -0.28 30.20 19.74
N GLY A 258 -0.71 30.28 18.48
CA GLY A 258 -0.83 31.54 17.75
C GLY A 258 0.46 32.06 17.09
N TYR A 259 1.59 31.42 17.30
CA TYR A 259 2.81 31.75 16.55
C TYR A 259 2.70 31.28 15.10
N LYS A 260 3.37 32.00 14.20
CA LYS A 260 3.50 31.65 12.78
C LYS A 260 4.92 31.94 12.29
N TYR A 261 5.53 30.98 11.66
CA TYR A 261 6.81 31.16 10.96
C TYR A 261 6.64 30.97 9.46
N VAL A 262 7.24 31.85 8.67
CA VAL A 262 7.33 31.77 7.21
C VAL A 262 8.80 31.92 6.83
N GLY A 263 9.40 30.92 6.22
CA GLY A 263 10.82 31.00 5.89
C GLY A 263 11.40 29.65 5.46
N ARG A 264 12.71 29.59 5.50
CA ARG A 264 13.46 28.38 5.13
C ARG A 264 13.52 27.38 6.28
N PHE A 265 13.49 26.10 5.89
CA PHE A 265 13.70 24.94 6.76
C PHE A 265 14.89 24.11 6.26
N ARG A 266 15.65 23.55 7.18
CA ARG A 266 16.69 22.57 6.95
C ARG A 266 16.66 21.56 8.09
N ASP A 267 16.68 20.26 7.74
CA ASP A 267 16.67 19.17 8.72
C ASP A 267 15.54 19.28 9.75
N GLY A 268 14.35 19.72 9.29
CA GLY A 268 13.16 19.88 10.12
C GLY A 268 13.08 21.16 10.94
N LYS A 269 14.15 21.99 10.97
CA LYS A 269 14.26 23.20 11.77
C LYS A 269 14.21 24.47 10.91
N GLN A 270 13.75 25.58 11.49
CA GLN A 270 13.85 26.90 10.89
C GLN A 270 15.33 27.24 10.68
N ASN A 271 15.71 27.65 9.46
CA ASN A 271 17.11 27.90 9.12
C ASN A 271 17.23 28.89 7.95
N GLY A 272 18.12 29.88 8.04
CA GLY A 272 18.25 30.96 7.06
C GLY A 272 17.23 32.06 7.29
N GLN A 273 16.88 32.81 6.25
CA GLN A 273 15.93 33.93 6.33
C GLN A 273 14.50 33.47 6.59
N GLY A 274 13.80 34.19 7.48
CA GLY A 274 12.40 33.92 7.79
C GLY A 274 11.77 35.03 8.63
N THR A 275 10.43 34.99 8.68
CA THR A 275 9.60 35.87 9.50
C THR A 275 8.87 35.04 10.57
N LEU A 276 9.03 35.39 11.84
CA LEU A 276 8.28 34.85 12.97
C LEU A 276 7.28 35.91 13.44
N SER A 277 6.00 35.58 13.41
CA SER A 277 4.92 36.37 13.98
C SER A 277 4.51 35.80 15.31
N TYR A 278 4.35 36.64 16.29
CA TYR A 278 3.96 36.35 17.67
C TYR A 278 2.44 36.58 17.87
N PRO A 279 1.81 35.95 18.86
CA PRO A 279 0.38 36.14 19.14
C PRO A 279 -0.01 37.59 19.51
N ASP A 280 0.92 38.36 20.08
CA ASP A 280 0.75 39.76 20.46
C ASP A 280 0.87 40.74 19.25
N GLY A 281 0.98 40.23 18.04
CA GLY A 281 1.15 41.01 16.82
C GLY A 281 2.62 41.43 16.56
N SER A 282 3.55 41.12 17.48
CA SER A 282 4.99 41.38 17.25
C SER A 282 5.50 40.51 16.08
N THR A 283 6.56 40.98 15.42
CA THR A 283 7.23 40.26 14.35
C THR A 283 8.73 40.29 14.51
N TYR A 284 9.38 39.21 14.12
CA TYR A 284 10.81 39.15 13.86
C TYR A 284 11.04 38.75 12.40
N GLU A 285 11.87 39.49 11.70
CA GLU A 285 12.31 39.18 10.35
C GLU A 285 13.85 39.14 10.33
N GLY A 286 14.44 38.02 9.98
CA GLY A 286 15.89 37.86 10.03
C GLY A 286 16.38 36.44 9.89
N ASN A 287 17.63 36.24 10.33
CA ASN A 287 18.29 34.95 10.24
C ASN A 287 17.88 34.01 11.38
N PHE A 288 17.73 32.72 11.02
CA PHE A 288 17.58 31.63 11.97
C PHE A 288 18.68 30.59 11.78
N THR A 289 19.14 30.02 12.86
CA THR A 289 20.00 28.84 12.89
C THR A 289 19.37 27.83 13.85
N ASP A 290 18.99 26.67 13.35
CA ASP A 290 18.39 25.59 14.14
C ASP A 290 17.21 26.04 15.03
N SER A 291 16.33 26.86 14.48
CA SER A 291 15.14 27.47 15.13
C SER A 291 15.47 28.59 16.16
N VAL A 292 16.68 29.08 16.16
CA VAL A 292 17.12 30.20 17.03
C VAL A 292 17.36 31.45 16.19
N GLN A 293 16.85 32.62 16.61
CA GLN A 293 17.13 33.91 15.98
C GLN A 293 18.60 34.27 16.15
N THR A 294 19.30 34.56 15.04
CA THR A 294 20.76 34.83 15.02
C THR A 294 21.10 35.84 13.93
N GLY A 295 22.29 36.48 14.05
CA GLY A 295 22.78 37.41 13.02
C GLY A 295 21.89 38.63 12.86
N GLN A 296 21.87 39.22 11.67
CA GLN A 296 21.10 40.43 11.41
C GLN A 296 19.61 40.15 11.34
N GLY A 297 18.79 41.03 11.94
CA GLY A 297 17.34 40.94 11.94
C GLY A 297 16.66 42.22 12.38
N ALA A 298 15.34 42.26 12.20
CA ALA A 298 14.48 43.34 12.68
C ALA A 298 13.34 42.75 13.53
N LYS A 299 13.12 43.32 14.71
CA LYS A 299 11.99 43.02 15.59
C LYS A 299 11.10 44.22 15.72
N THR A 300 9.79 44.05 15.54
CA THR A 300 8.77 45.07 15.76
C THR A 300 7.81 44.53 16.82
N TRP A 301 7.49 45.33 17.82
CA TRP A 301 6.55 44.96 18.88
C TRP A 301 5.12 45.38 18.47
N GLY A 302 4.19 44.45 18.47
CA GLY A 302 2.81 44.63 18.07
C GLY A 302 1.89 45.18 19.14
N ASP A 303 0.63 45.40 18.79
CA ASP A 303 -0.38 46.10 19.61
C ASP A 303 -0.68 45.36 20.94
N GLY A 304 -0.50 44.06 21.02
CA GLY A 304 -0.67 43.26 22.24
C GLY A 304 0.57 43.22 23.13
N SER A 305 1.68 43.84 22.73
CA SER A 305 2.91 43.87 23.49
C SER A 305 2.97 45.04 24.47
N VAL A 306 3.61 44.83 25.61
CA VAL A 306 3.93 45.94 26.55
C VAL A 306 4.91 46.98 25.97
N LEU A 307 5.61 46.64 24.88
CA LEU A 307 6.53 47.51 24.14
C LEU A 307 5.93 47.90 22.78
N VAL A 308 4.60 48.04 22.68
CA VAL A 308 3.91 48.41 21.42
C VAL A 308 4.54 49.67 20.79
N GLY A 309 4.75 49.59 19.47
CA GLY A 309 5.36 50.69 18.68
C GLY A 309 6.89 50.73 18.73
N HIS A 310 7.53 49.93 19.53
CA HIS A 310 8.98 49.80 19.52
C HIS A 310 9.48 48.99 18.33
N LYS A 311 10.73 49.25 17.90
CA LYS A 311 11.40 48.52 16.83
C LYS A 311 12.89 48.40 17.15
N TYR A 312 13.46 47.26 16.83
CA TYR A 312 14.89 47.01 16.83
C TYR A 312 15.36 46.48 15.47
N VAL A 313 16.47 47.01 15.00
CA VAL A 313 17.19 46.52 13.81
C VAL A 313 18.65 46.35 14.19
N GLY A 314 19.17 45.15 14.10
CA GLY A 314 20.55 44.89 14.50
C GLY A 314 20.84 43.41 14.63
N GLU A 315 21.88 43.10 15.40
CA GLU A 315 22.33 41.73 15.63
C GLU A 315 21.48 41.01 16.67
N PHE A 316 21.24 39.71 16.45
CA PHE A 316 20.59 38.78 17.38
C PHE A 316 21.50 37.60 17.68
N LYS A 317 21.46 37.14 18.91
CA LYS A 317 22.14 35.93 19.40
C LYS A 317 21.23 35.24 20.41
N ASN A 318 20.96 33.95 20.21
CA ASN A 318 20.14 33.15 21.14
C ASN A 318 18.75 33.78 21.40
N ASN A 319 18.06 34.30 20.35
CA ASN A 319 16.78 34.99 20.43
C ASN A 319 16.81 36.34 21.15
N MET A 320 17.97 36.90 21.51
CA MET A 320 18.14 38.13 22.22
C MET A 320 18.82 39.19 21.35
N LEU A 321 18.50 40.47 21.59
CA LEU A 321 19.22 41.62 21.02
C LEU A 321 20.68 41.56 21.46
N ASN A 322 21.60 41.61 20.51
CA ASN A 322 23.04 41.47 20.79
C ASN A 322 23.85 42.25 19.75
N GLY A 323 25.11 42.52 20.02
CA GLY A 323 26.00 43.24 19.10
C GLY A 323 25.53 44.67 18.80
N GLN A 324 25.78 45.16 17.60
CA GLN A 324 25.41 46.52 17.18
C GLN A 324 23.95 46.54 16.67
N GLY A 325 23.22 47.62 17.08
CA GLY A 325 21.83 47.77 16.59
C GLY A 325 21.27 49.16 16.88
N SER A 326 20.12 49.43 16.25
CA SER A 326 19.30 50.64 16.41
C SER A 326 17.98 50.26 17.05
N TYR A 327 17.65 50.84 18.16
CA TYR A 327 16.39 50.66 18.88
C TYR A 327 15.55 51.95 18.80
N THR A 328 14.42 51.89 18.13
CA THR A 328 13.45 52.98 18.03
C THR A 328 12.35 52.75 19.06
N TYR A 329 12.08 53.76 19.88
CA TYR A 329 10.99 53.79 20.86
C TYR A 329 9.66 54.20 20.20
N ALA A 330 8.58 53.97 20.91
CA ALA A 330 7.24 54.34 20.42
C ALA A 330 7.05 55.85 20.20
N ASP A 331 7.79 56.71 20.96
CA ASP A 331 7.78 58.16 20.83
C ASP A 331 8.68 58.66 19.68
N GLY A 332 9.32 57.74 18.95
CA GLY A 332 10.20 58.04 17.82
C GLY A 332 11.66 58.31 18.22
N SER A 333 11.99 58.33 19.50
CA SER A 333 13.38 58.44 19.93
C SER A 333 14.17 57.19 19.54
N VAL A 334 15.49 57.34 19.31
CA VAL A 334 16.34 56.27 18.80
C VAL A 334 17.59 56.13 19.66
N TYR A 335 17.94 54.92 20.05
CA TYR A 335 19.23 54.54 20.57
C TYR A 335 19.97 53.69 19.53
N THR A 336 21.20 54.09 19.19
CA THR A 336 22.07 53.30 18.32
C THR A 336 23.35 52.99 19.10
N GLY A 337 23.65 51.71 19.24
CA GLY A 337 24.82 51.29 20.04
C GLY A 337 24.85 49.78 20.25
N SER A 338 25.65 49.36 21.23
CA SER A 338 25.84 47.95 21.55
C SER A 338 24.75 47.40 22.45
N PHE A 339 24.42 46.11 22.24
CA PHE A 339 23.51 45.32 23.05
C PHE A 339 24.20 44.03 23.52
N THR A 340 23.88 43.60 24.70
CA THR A 340 24.23 42.27 25.23
C THR A 340 23.02 41.71 25.94
N ASP A 341 22.51 40.58 25.44
CA ASP A 341 21.37 39.82 26.00
C ASP A 341 20.17 40.74 26.36
N ASN A 342 19.70 41.52 25.36
CA ASN A 342 18.63 42.52 25.42
C ASN A 342 18.97 43.82 26.20
N VAL A 343 20.15 43.94 26.80
CA VAL A 343 20.56 45.11 27.58
C VAL A 343 21.45 46.03 26.73
N LYS A 344 21.16 47.34 26.74
CA LYS A 344 22.02 48.37 26.13
C LYS A 344 23.31 48.48 26.92
N VAL A 345 24.48 48.45 26.25
CA VAL A 345 25.81 48.53 26.89
C VAL A 345 26.65 49.58 26.18
N GLY A 346 27.45 50.34 26.96
CA GLY A 346 28.30 51.42 26.46
C GLY A 346 27.58 52.76 26.29
N GLN A 347 28.29 53.74 25.70
CA GLN A 347 27.70 55.03 25.32
C GLN A 347 26.97 54.86 23.96
N GLY A 348 25.73 55.31 23.89
CA GLY A 348 24.90 55.35 22.71
C GLY A 348 24.74 56.75 22.13
#